data_8aac5c91ff1d95ad215e0284257aeec2
#
_entry.id   8aac5c91ff1d95ad215e0284257aeec2
#
_cell.length_a   1.000
_cell.length_b   1.000
_cell.length_c   1.000
_cell.angle_alpha   90.00
_cell.angle_beta   90.00
_cell.angle_gamma   90.00
#
_symmetry.space_group_name_H-M   'P 1'
#
loop_
_entity.id
_entity.type
_entity.pdbx_description
1 polymer ?
#
loop_
_entity_poly.entity_id
_entity_poly.type
_entity_poly.pdbx_seq_one_letter_code
_entity_poly.pdbx_strand_id
1 'polypeptide(L)'
;MTSDSQLMDSRDVDSTEENENVKEDVAEQWEKGYDLPIDEPERKEAEDECKKVLVLISDIYILADKGDAVNPVLDDKTIYKMQDRIKEKGYPVTTMKAYAAMENYKKVEDFLKNCQEEKAGSVVLYELHSDGGIGRDKFIFDGKDMYLISACATWNSNDTYGMSYISYARIKEWKYTEKGWFGYELCVPEPPEVTEIVDGSCLVRIKPMTKEQREMSEKCVQGLGYQGNNLLCSNWDTDHMEKLDYNGMYEYLFAMKYHKAFDAEDYPNGIPKEKFENLIMEYLPVTAEQIREYAVFDEENQTYYWARLGCFNYAPTFFGTSLPEVVDIKE
;
A
#
# COMPACT_ATOMS: atom_id res chain seq x y z
N MET A 1 54.04 -38.53 49.13
CA MET A 1 54.27 -37.67 47.98
C MET A 1 52.92 -37.17 47.54
N THR A 2 52.66 -35.96 47.88
CA THR A 2 51.44 -35.19 47.71
C THR A 2 51.27 -34.74 46.27
N SER A 3 50.08 -34.88 45.73
CA SER A 3 49.66 -34.17 44.52
C SER A 3 48.35 -33.45 44.80
N ASP A 4 48.46 -32.16 44.90
CA ASP A 4 47.37 -31.21 44.93
C ASP A 4 46.56 -31.25 43.63
N SER A 5 45.28 -31.44 43.72
CA SER A 5 44.31 -31.15 42.67
C SER A 5 43.65 -29.81 42.95
N GLN A 6 44.00 -28.81 42.16
CA GLN A 6 43.34 -27.53 42.17
C GLN A 6 41.92 -27.67 41.57
N LEU A 7 40.91 -27.31 42.37
CA LEU A 7 39.57 -27.02 41.95
C LEU A 7 39.56 -25.79 41.03
N MET A 8 39.08 -25.94 39.82
CA MET A 8 38.75 -24.80 38.95
C MET A 8 37.37 -24.29 39.36
N ASP A 9 37.40 -23.07 39.75
CA ASP A 9 36.27 -22.23 40.08
C ASP A 9 35.42 -22.01 38.80
N SER A 10 34.17 -22.48 38.81
CA SER A 10 33.20 -22.20 37.78
C SER A 10 32.72 -20.75 37.96
N ARG A 11 33.18 -19.86 37.11
CA ARG A 11 32.61 -18.52 37.05
C ARG A 11 31.17 -18.60 36.60
N ASP A 12 30.28 -18.18 37.46
CA ASP A 12 28.91 -17.80 37.12
C ASP A 12 29.01 -16.69 36.06
N VAL A 13 28.72 -17.03 34.81
CA VAL A 13 28.51 -16.05 33.75
C VAL A 13 27.19 -15.38 34.03
N ASP A 14 27.28 -14.09 34.18
CA ASP A 14 26.26 -13.18 34.63
C ASP A 14 25.01 -13.21 33.72
N SER A 15 23.98 -13.95 34.12
CA SER A 15 22.70 -14.03 33.43
C SER A 15 21.86 -12.73 33.53
N THR A 16 22.38 -11.70 34.19
CA THR A 16 21.73 -10.40 34.35
C THR A 16 22.02 -9.46 33.20
N GLU A 17 23.23 -9.42 32.66
CA GLU A 17 23.59 -8.54 31.54
C GLU A 17 22.92 -8.96 30.22
N GLU A 18 22.77 -10.25 29.95
CA GLU A 18 22.02 -10.71 28.76
C GLU A 18 20.53 -10.37 28.84
N ASN A 19 19.92 -10.44 30.03
CA ASN A 19 18.51 -10.07 30.21
C ASN A 19 18.26 -8.56 30.18
N GLU A 20 19.21 -7.73 30.54
CA GLU A 20 19.10 -6.27 30.46
C GLU A 20 19.27 -5.79 29.01
N ASN A 21 20.24 -6.30 28.25
CA ASN A 21 20.42 -6.00 26.83
C ASN A 21 19.20 -6.38 25.99
N VAL A 22 18.61 -7.57 26.22
CA VAL A 22 17.39 -8.00 25.50
C VAL A 22 16.20 -7.08 25.80
N LYS A 23 16.09 -6.55 27.03
CA LYS A 23 15.01 -5.64 27.41
C LYS A 23 15.22 -4.24 26.80
N GLU A 24 16.44 -3.77 26.72
CA GLU A 24 16.77 -2.49 26.06
C GLU A 24 16.50 -2.58 24.57
N ASP A 25 16.89 -3.65 23.88
CA ASP A 25 16.61 -3.89 22.45
C ASP A 25 15.10 -3.90 22.15
N VAL A 26 14.31 -4.56 23.00
CA VAL A 26 12.84 -4.59 22.83
C VAL A 26 12.22 -3.22 23.09
N ALA A 27 12.69 -2.46 24.08
CA ALA A 27 12.18 -1.11 24.34
C ALA A 27 12.49 -0.17 23.16
N GLU A 28 13.67 -0.26 22.57
CA GLU A 28 14.07 0.51 21.39
C GLU A 28 13.19 0.18 20.17
N GLN A 29 12.89 -1.11 19.93
CA GLN A 29 11.97 -1.52 18.85
C GLN A 29 10.57 -0.91 19.03
N TRP A 30 10.03 -0.89 20.25
CA TRP A 30 8.74 -0.26 20.51
C TRP A 30 8.76 1.26 20.31
N GLU A 31 9.88 1.92 20.60
CA GLU A 31 10.06 3.35 20.32
C GLU A 31 10.10 3.63 18.80
N LYS A 32 10.86 2.88 18.06
CA LYS A 32 10.95 2.95 16.60
C LYS A 32 9.62 2.63 15.91
N GLY A 33 8.90 1.65 16.42
CA GLY A 33 7.57 1.26 15.94
C GLY A 33 7.57 0.35 14.72
N TYR A 34 8.70 -0.16 14.26
CA TYR A 34 8.81 -1.20 13.23
C TYR A 34 9.59 -2.41 13.76
N ASP A 35 9.46 -3.54 13.06
CA ASP A 35 10.02 -4.83 13.49
C ASP A 35 9.66 -5.18 14.95
N LEU A 36 8.43 -4.83 15.34
CA LEU A 36 7.96 -5.08 16.70
C LEU A 36 7.95 -6.59 16.99
N PRO A 37 8.23 -6.97 18.24
CA PRO A 37 8.25 -8.39 18.62
C PRO A 37 6.85 -8.99 18.54
N ILE A 38 6.73 -10.12 17.84
CA ILE A 38 5.49 -10.90 17.71
C ILE A 38 5.60 -12.09 18.66
N ASP A 39 4.67 -12.21 19.58
CA ASP A 39 4.63 -13.37 20.48
C ASP A 39 4.18 -14.65 19.74
N GLU A 40 4.47 -15.79 20.33
CA GLU A 40 4.17 -17.09 19.73
C GLU A 40 2.66 -17.33 19.52
N PRO A 41 1.75 -16.95 20.43
CA PRO A 41 0.32 -17.02 20.20
C PRO A 41 -0.16 -16.23 18.98
N GLU A 42 0.29 -14.99 18.81
CA GLU A 42 -0.09 -14.13 17.69
C GLU A 42 0.48 -14.66 16.36
N ARG A 43 1.75 -15.12 16.38
CA ARG A 43 2.37 -15.78 15.22
C ARG A 43 1.55 -16.98 14.77
N LYS A 44 1.21 -17.84 15.73
CA LYS A 44 0.41 -19.04 15.46
C LYS A 44 -0.99 -18.70 14.96
N GLU A 45 -1.64 -17.67 15.50
CA GLU A 45 -2.95 -17.19 15.03
C GLU A 45 -2.86 -16.76 13.56
N ALA A 46 -1.85 -15.97 13.19
CA ALA A 46 -1.64 -15.53 11.82
C ALA A 46 -1.42 -16.69 10.84
N GLU A 47 -0.59 -17.66 11.22
CA GLU A 47 -0.34 -18.87 10.43
C GLU A 47 -1.60 -19.71 10.24
N ASP A 48 -2.32 -19.98 11.33
CA ASP A 48 -3.54 -20.81 11.31
C ASP A 48 -4.65 -20.13 10.49
N GLU A 49 -4.77 -18.79 10.54
CA GLU A 49 -5.75 -18.03 9.78
C GLU A 49 -5.41 -17.97 8.28
N CYS A 50 -4.16 -17.72 7.90
CA CYS A 50 -3.71 -17.81 6.52
C CYS A 50 -3.95 -19.21 5.94
N LYS A 51 -3.55 -20.26 6.68
CA LYS A 51 -3.79 -21.65 6.32
C LYS A 51 -5.27 -21.94 6.09
N LYS A 52 -6.12 -21.50 7.00
CA LYS A 52 -7.58 -21.72 6.93
C LYS A 52 -8.17 -21.10 5.66
N VAL A 53 -7.73 -19.90 5.28
CA VAL A 53 -8.20 -19.23 4.06
C VAL A 53 -7.68 -19.94 2.82
N LEU A 54 -6.40 -20.31 2.76
CA LEU A 54 -5.84 -21.04 1.62
C LEU A 54 -6.53 -22.41 1.43
N VAL A 55 -6.86 -23.12 2.51
CA VAL A 55 -7.64 -24.38 2.42
C VAL A 55 -9.02 -24.16 1.81
N LEU A 56 -9.68 -23.02 2.09
CA LEU A 56 -10.99 -22.72 1.48
C LEU A 56 -10.94 -22.59 -0.04
N ILE A 57 -9.82 -22.16 -0.62
CA ILE A 57 -9.66 -21.87 -2.04
C ILE A 57 -8.78 -22.88 -2.78
N SER A 58 -8.28 -23.91 -2.07
CA SER A 58 -7.31 -24.87 -2.62
C SER A 58 -7.83 -25.64 -3.83
N ASP A 59 -9.09 -26.07 -3.84
CA ASP A 59 -9.70 -26.75 -4.98
C ASP A 59 -9.78 -25.87 -6.22
N ILE A 60 -10.03 -24.57 -6.05
CA ILE A 60 -10.06 -23.60 -7.15
C ILE A 60 -8.63 -23.39 -7.67
N TYR A 61 -7.66 -23.23 -6.76
CA TYR A 61 -6.26 -23.02 -7.15
C TYR A 61 -5.67 -24.22 -7.90
N ILE A 62 -5.90 -25.44 -7.41
CA ILE A 62 -5.38 -26.68 -8.02
C ILE A 62 -5.92 -26.86 -9.45
N LEU A 63 -7.16 -26.48 -9.68
CA LEU A 63 -7.82 -26.62 -11.00
C LEU A 63 -7.61 -25.41 -11.92
N ALA A 64 -6.98 -24.35 -11.43
CA ALA A 64 -6.73 -23.14 -12.23
C ALA A 64 -5.66 -23.38 -13.30
N ASP A 65 -5.83 -22.70 -14.42
CA ASP A 65 -4.75 -22.55 -15.40
C ASP A 65 -3.70 -21.58 -14.83
N LYS A 66 -2.50 -22.08 -14.61
CA LYS A 66 -1.38 -21.33 -14.05
C LYS A 66 -0.40 -20.83 -15.11
N GLY A 67 -0.64 -21.18 -16.38
CA GLY A 67 0.30 -20.91 -17.46
C GLY A 67 1.65 -21.59 -17.25
N ASP A 68 2.64 -21.17 -18.01
CA ASP A 68 4.01 -21.72 -17.99
C ASP A 68 4.99 -20.86 -17.17
N ALA A 69 4.53 -19.78 -16.56
CA ALA A 69 5.39 -18.87 -15.78
C ALA A 69 5.80 -19.49 -14.44
N VAL A 70 7.02 -19.15 -13.98
CA VAL A 70 7.52 -19.57 -12.65
C VAL A 70 6.62 -19.02 -11.53
N ASN A 71 6.14 -17.80 -11.70
CA ASN A 71 5.16 -17.18 -10.82
C ASN A 71 3.84 -17.11 -11.57
N PRO A 72 2.86 -17.96 -11.24
CA PRO A 72 1.58 -17.99 -11.94
C PRO A 72 0.80 -16.68 -11.71
N VAL A 73 0.11 -16.22 -12.74
CA VAL A 73 -0.88 -15.14 -12.64
C VAL A 73 -2.21 -15.72 -13.07
N LEU A 74 -3.10 -15.88 -12.11
CA LEU A 74 -4.43 -16.45 -12.34
C LEU A 74 -5.33 -15.46 -13.07
N ASP A 75 -6.25 -15.98 -13.86
CA ASP A 75 -7.24 -15.13 -14.53
C ASP A 75 -8.23 -14.49 -13.54
N ASP A 76 -8.81 -13.37 -13.91
CA ASP A 76 -9.73 -12.60 -13.08
C ASP A 76 -10.93 -13.42 -12.60
N LYS A 77 -11.43 -14.30 -13.46
CA LYS A 77 -12.58 -15.15 -13.14
C LYS A 77 -12.23 -16.15 -12.03
N THR A 78 -11.02 -16.67 -12.04
CA THR A 78 -10.52 -17.56 -11.00
C THR A 78 -10.33 -16.80 -9.68
N ILE A 79 -9.71 -15.62 -9.74
CA ILE A 79 -9.54 -14.74 -8.56
C ILE A 79 -10.89 -14.37 -7.94
N TYR A 80 -11.88 -13.95 -8.72
CA TYR A 80 -13.21 -13.62 -8.20
C TYR A 80 -13.94 -14.84 -7.61
N LYS A 81 -13.77 -16.03 -8.16
CA LYS A 81 -14.33 -17.25 -7.54
C LYS A 81 -13.72 -17.55 -6.17
N MET A 82 -12.41 -17.31 -6.03
CA MET A 82 -11.72 -17.45 -4.74
C MET A 82 -12.22 -16.39 -3.75
N GLN A 83 -12.33 -15.14 -4.18
CA GLN A 83 -12.87 -14.04 -3.37
C GLN A 83 -14.28 -14.36 -2.87
N ASP A 84 -15.17 -14.81 -3.75
CA ASP A 84 -16.54 -15.20 -3.38
C ASP A 84 -16.54 -16.32 -2.32
N ARG A 85 -15.66 -17.29 -2.44
CA ARG A 85 -15.55 -18.38 -1.48
C ARG A 85 -15.12 -17.89 -0.08
N ILE A 86 -14.18 -16.92 -0.03
CA ILE A 86 -13.72 -16.30 1.21
C ILE A 86 -14.83 -15.43 1.81
N LYS A 87 -15.51 -14.65 0.97
CA LYS A 87 -16.66 -13.81 1.31
C LYS A 87 -17.79 -14.59 1.97
N GLU A 88 -18.13 -15.76 1.44
CA GLU A 88 -19.20 -16.64 1.98
C GLU A 88 -18.95 -17.08 3.43
N LYS A 89 -17.70 -17.07 3.87
CA LYS A 89 -17.32 -17.32 5.28
C LYS A 89 -17.39 -16.07 6.16
N GLY A 90 -17.79 -14.92 5.56
CA GLY A 90 -17.96 -13.66 6.28
C GLY A 90 -16.63 -12.94 6.56
N TYR A 91 -15.55 -13.31 5.87
CA TYR A 91 -14.27 -12.60 6.01
C TYR A 91 -14.27 -11.33 5.15
N PRO A 92 -13.76 -10.20 5.68
CA PRO A 92 -13.41 -9.06 4.84
C PRO A 92 -12.30 -9.48 3.88
N VAL A 93 -12.53 -9.31 2.58
CA VAL A 93 -11.54 -9.71 1.57
C VAL A 93 -11.55 -8.76 0.38
N THR A 94 -10.36 -8.34 -0.02
CA THR A 94 -10.10 -7.58 -1.24
C THR A 94 -9.22 -8.37 -2.19
N THR A 95 -8.95 -7.84 -3.35
CA THR A 95 -7.98 -8.41 -4.31
C THR A 95 -7.04 -7.30 -4.78
N MET A 96 -5.87 -7.66 -5.30
CA MET A 96 -4.94 -6.72 -5.91
C MET A 96 -5.46 -6.09 -7.21
N LYS A 97 -6.69 -6.40 -7.63
CA LYS A 97 -7.28 -5.78 -8.81
C LYS A 97 -7.72 -4.36 -8.52
N ALA A 98 -7.34 -3.45 -9.40
CA ALA A 98 -7.86 -2.10 -9.38
C ALA A 98 -9.39 -2.14 -9.34
N TYR A 99 -9.98 -1.35 -8.45
CA TYR A 99 -11.45 -1.23 -8.25
C TYR A 99 -12.15 -2.48 -7.70
N ALA A 100 -11.43 -3.48 -7.24
CA ALA A 100 -12.06 -4.56 -6.51
C ALA A 100 -12.73 -4.00 -5.26
N ALA A 101 -14.04 -4.22 -5.14
CA ALA A 101 -14.74 -3.90 -3.91
C ALA A 101 -14.25 -4.84 -2.80
N MET A 102 -14.02 -4.30 -1.61
CA MET A 102 -13.83 -5.14 -0.44
C MET A 102 -15.15 -5.82 -0.10
N GLU A 103 -15.16 -7.13 -0.12
CA GLU A 103 -16.30 -7.90 0.33
C GLU A 103 -16.36 -7.94 1.86
N ASN A 104 -17.57 -7.97 2.44
CA ASN A 104 -17.79 -7.88 3.89
C ASN A 104 -17.17 -6.64 4.56
N TYR A 105 -16.99 -5.57 3.82
CA TYR A 105 -16.30 -4.34 4.20
C TYR A 105 -16.83 -3.69 5.47
N LYS A 106 -18.11 -3.90 5.81
CA LYS A 106 -18.72 -3.26 6.98
C LYS A 106 -18.02 -3.56 8.29
N LYS A 107 -17.40 -4.73 8.44
CA LYS A 107 -16.61 -5.07 9.62
C LYS A 107 -15.41 -4.15 9.79
N VAL A 108 -14.73 -3.86 8.67
CA VAL A 108 -13.56 -2.95 8.66
C VAL A 108 -14.03 -1.51 8.84
N GLU A 109 -15.11 -1.11 8.16
CA GLU A 109 -15.70 0.21 8.32
C GLU A 109 -16.12 0.49 9.77
N ASP A 110 -16.81 -0.45 10.41
CA ASP A 110 -17.28 -0.31 11.80
C ASP A 110 -16.07 -0.23 12.77
N PHE A 111 -15.02 -1.01 12.54
CA PHE A 111 -13.78 -0.92 13.29
C PHE A 111 -13.15 0.47 13.16
N LEU A 112 -12.96 0.97 11.92
CA LEU A 112 -12.34 2.29 11.68
C LEU A 112 -13.15 3.44 12.28
N LYS A 113 -14.49 3.38 12.22
CA LYS A 113 -15.36 4.35 12.89
C LYS A 113 -15.24 4.29 14.42
N ASN A 114 -15.13 3.09 14.98
CA ASN A 114 -14.88 2.94 16.42
C ASN A 114 -13.50 3.53 16.82
N CYS A 115 -12.47 3.35 15.98
CA CYS A 115 -11.16 3.97 16.20
C CYS A 115 -11.23 5.51 16.19
N GLN A 116 -12.05 6.10 15.29
CA GLN A 116 -12.29 7.56 15.28
C GLN A 116 -12.98 8.06 16.56
N GLU A 117 -13.67 7.17 17.28
CA GLU A 117 -14.29 7.40 18.58
C GLU A 117 -13.40 6.96 19.77
N GLU A 118 -12.09 6.71 19.52
CA GLU A 118 -11.09 6.27 20.50
C GLU A 118 -11.43 4.93 21.20
N LYS A 119 -12.23 4.08 20.54
CA LYS A 119 -12.60 2.76 21.06
C LYS A 119 -11.60 1.71 20.61
N ALA A 120 -10.94 1.08 21.57
CA ALA A 120 -10.02 -0.03 21.31
C ALA A 120 -10.72 -1.22 20.64
N GLY A 121 -9.97 -1.93 19.78
CA GLY A 121 -10.47 -3.09 19.06
C GLY A 121 -9.50 -3.62 18.03
N SER A 122 -9.93 -4.62 17.28
CA SER A 122 -9.14 -5.16 16.17
C SER A 122 -10.03 -5.66 15.05
N VAL A 123 -9.46 -5.73 13.84
CA VAL A 123 -10.10 -6.32 12.66
C VAL A 123 -9.06 -7.00 11.80
N VAL A 124 -9.45 -8.14 11.21
CA VAL A 124 -8.65 -8.84 10.20
C VAL A 124 -9.30 -8.65 8.84
N LEU A 125 -8.49 -8.27 7.87
CA LEU A 125 -8.85 -8.29 6.46
C LEU A 125 -7.88 -9.17 5.68
N TYR A 126 -8.36 -9.72 4.58
CA TYR A 126 -7.56 -10.53 3.67
C TYR A 126 -7.41 -9.85 2.31
N GLU A 127 -6.24 -10.00 1.73
CA GLU A 127 -5.97 -9.61 0.35
C GLU A 127 -5.61 -10.84 -0.47
N LEU A 128 -6.39 -11.10 -1.50
CA LEU A 128 -6.14 -12.20 -2.44
C LEU A 128 -5.22 -11.72 -3.55
N HIS A 129 -4.05 -12.31 -3.65
CA HIS A 129 -3.03 -11.96 -4.62
C HIS A 129 -3.33 -12.57 -6.00
N SER A 130 -2.71 -12.01 -7.04
CA SER A 130 -2.89 -12.49 -8.42
C SER A 130 -2.34 -13.89 -8.68
N ASP A 131 -1.43 -14.37 -7.85
CA ASP A 131 -0.90 -15.73 -7.85
C ASP A 131 -1.73 -16.72 -7.02
N GLY A 132 -2.84 -16.27 -6.43
CA GLY A 132 -3.68 -17.05 -5.54
C GLY A 132 -3.18 -17.15 -4.09
N GLY A 133 -2.07 -16.49 -3.76
CA GLY A 133 -1.61 -16.31 -2.39
C GLY A 133 -2.54 -15.40 -1.60
N ILE A 134 -2.34 -15.34 -0.29
CA ILE A 134 -3.17 -14.54 0.62
C ILE A 134 -2.33 -13.67 1.54
N GLY A 135 -2.61 -12.38 1.56
CA GLY A 135 -2.23 -11.45 2.61
C GLY A 135 -3.27 -11.45 3.74
N ARG A 136 -2.83 -11.34 4.97
CA ARG A 136 -3.65 -11.20 6.16
C ARG A 136 -3.16 -9.99 6.95
N ASP A 137 -3.99 -8.98 7.05
CA ASP A 137 -3.72 -7.77 7.79
C ASP A 137 -4.61 -7.68 9.01
N LYS A 138 -4.02 -7.76 10.20
CA LYS A 138 -4.70 -7.53 11.48
C LYS A 138 -4.37 -6.14 11.98
N PHE A 139 -5.34 -5.25 11.88
CA PHE A 139 -5.28 -3.93 12.48
C PHE A 139 -5.71 -4.01 13.95
N ILE A 140 -4.93 -3.40 14.82
CA ILE A 140 -5.16 -3.36 16.26
C ILE A 140 -5.12 -1.89 16.69
N PHE A 141 -6.16 -1.42 17.37
CA PHE A 141 -6.22 -0.10 17.96
C PHE A 141 -6.39 -0.23 19.46
N ASP A 142 -5.48 0.34 20.25
CA ASP A 142 -5.49 0.23 21.71
C ASP A 142 -6.29 1.33 22.42
N GLY A 143 -6.90 2.24 21.64
CA GLY A 143 -7.60 3.43 22.11
C GLY A 143 -6.80 4.72 21.89
N LYS A 144 -5.53 4.61 21.47
CA LYS A 144 -4.64 5.73 21.19
C LYS A 144 -3.81 5.49 19.93
N ASP A 145 -3.08 4.40 19.89
CA ASP A 145 -2.18 4.04 18.80
C ASP A 145 -2.76 2.88 17.98
N MET A 146 -2.48 2.87 16.68
CA MET A 146 -2.87 1.81 15.77
C MET A 146 -1.65 1.01 15.33
N TYR A 147 -1.84 -0.31 15.21
CA TYR A 147 -0.80 -1.26 14.86
C TYR A 147 -1.29 -2.19 13.75
N LEU A 148 -0.36 -2.70 12.96
CA LEU A 148 -0.60 -3.68 11.91
C LEU A 148 0.29 -4.91 12.10
N ILE A 149 -0.34 -6.09 12.20
CA ILE A 149 0.34 -7.37 12.02
C ILE A 149 -0.04 -7.87 10.63
N SER A 150 0.94 -7.85 9.73
CA SER A 150 0.78 -8.32 8.36
C SER A 150 1.46 -9.68 8.19
N ALA A 151 0.76 -10.60 7.56
CA ALA A 151 1.25 -11.94 7.26
C ALA A 151 0.91 -12.31 5.83
N CYS A 152 1.78 -13.03 5.17
CA CYS A 152 1.56 -13.50 3.80
C CYS A 152 1.86 -14.99 3.69
N ALA A 153 0.97 -15.71 3.01
CA ALA A 153 1.16 -17.10 2.65
C ALA A 153 0.94 -17.32 1.16
N THR A 154 1.84 -18.07 0.55
CA THR A 154 1.87 -18.31 -0.89
C THR A 154 1.89 -19.79 -1.22
N TRP A 155 1.51 -20.12 -2.46
CA TRP A 155 1.55 -21.48 -2.99
C TRP A 155 2.97 -21.83 -3.47
N ASN A 156 3.35 -23.06 -3.24
CA ASN A 156 4.59 -23.64 -3.74
C ASN A 156 4.33 -24.39 -5.06
N SER A 157 5.40 -24.74 -5.77
CA SER A 157 5.34 -25.42 -7.07
C SER A 157 4.68 -26.81 -7.04
N ASN A 158 4.49 -27.39 -5.87
CA ASN A 158 3.83 -28.70 -5.67
C ASN A 158 2.40 -28.58 -5.12
N ASP A 159 1.76 -27.40 -5.32
CA ASP A 159 0.42 -27.09 -4.83
C ASP A 159 0.25 -27.19 -3.29
N THR A 160 1.36 -27.10 -2.56
CA THR A 160 1.37 -26.85 -1.12
C THR A 160 1.55 -25.35 -0.87
N TYR A 161 1.35 -24.91 0.36
CA TYR A 161 1.52 -23.50 0.72
C TYR A 161 2.42 -23.36 1.95
N GLY A 162 3.01 -22.18 2.08
CA GLY A 162 3.84 -21.82 3.22
C GLY A 162 3.72 -20.34 3.54
N MET A 163 4.09 -19.99 4.78
CA MET A 163 4.22 -18.59 5.17
C MET A 163 5.43 -17.98 4.47
N SER A 164 5.23 -16.80 3.89
CA SER A 164 6.31 -16.01 3.26
C SER A 164 6.93 -15.03 4.24
N TYR A 165 6.09 -14.33 5.01
CA TYR A 165 6.55 -13.44 6.07
C TYR A 165 5.46 -13.19 7.10
N ILE A 166 5.85 -12.68 8.27
CA ILE A 166 5.00 -12.04 9.27
C ILE A 166 5.76 -10.83 9.78
N SER A 167 5.13 -9.66 9.82
CA SER A 167 5.68 -8.42 10.32
C SER A 167 4.71 -7.74 11.27
N TYR A 168 5.24 -6.91 12.18
CA TYR A 168 4.46 -6.14 13.13
C TYR A 168 5.02 -4.72 13.19
N ALA A 169 4.18 -3.73 12.91
CA ALA A 169 4.57 -2.33 12.94
C ALA A 169 3.46 -1.46 13.53
N ARG A 170 3.86 -0.32 14.10
CA ARG A 170 2.95 0.75 14.48
C ARG A 170 2.60 1.57 13.25
N ILE A 171 1.37 2.03 13.18
CA ILE A 171 0.90 3.00 12.20
C ILE A 171 1.17 4.39 12.77
N LYS A 172 2.00 5.16 12.06
CA LYS A 172 2.44 6.51 12.46
C LYS A 172 1.30 7.50 12.38
N GLU A 173 0.55 7.45 11.30
CA GLU A 173 -0.67 8.23 11.09
C GLU A 173 -1.66 7.46 10.23
N TRP A 174 -2.95 7.76 10.40
CA TRP A 174 -4.00 7.15 9.60
C TRP A 174 -5.20 8.07 9.44
N LYS A 175 -5.96 7.84 8.37
CA LYS A 175 -7.20 8.57 8.08
C LYS A 175 -8.19 7.62 7.41
N TYR A 176 -9.44 7.67 7.84
CA TYR A 176 -10.56 7.05 7.15
C TYR A 176 -11.50 8.11 6.62
N THR A 177 -11.77 8.12 5.30
CA THR A 177 -12.56 9.13 4.63
C THR A 177 -14.02 8.72 4.49
N GLU A 178 -14.93 9.69 4.36
CA GLU A 178 -16.34 9.43 4.09
C GLU A 178 -16.57 8.70 2.75
N LYS A 179 -15.68 8.91 1.79
CA LYS A 179 -15.67 8.24 0.49
C LYS A 179 -15.25 6.77 0.57
N GLY A 180 -14.75 6.31 1.71
CA GLY A 180 -14.45 4.92 1.99
C GLY A 180 -13.00 4.51 1.73
N TRP A 181 -12.07 5.46 1.79
CA TRP A 181 -10.65 5.20 1.74
C TRP A 181 -10.04 5.19 3.14
N PHE A 182 -9.21 4.19 3.39
CA PHE A 182 -8.37 4.08 4.57
C PHE A 182 -6.92 4.24 4.16
N GLY A 183 -6.36 5.41 4.44
CA GLY A 183 -4.95 5.74 4.24
C GLY A 183 -4.22 5.63 5.56
N TYR A 184 -3.02 5.06 5.55
CA TYR A 184 -2.16 4.99 6.71
C TYR A 184 -0.68 4.99 6.33
N GLU A 185 0.18 5.40 7.27
CA GLU A 185 1.63 5.38 7.14
C GLU A 185 2.21 4.49 8.24
N LEU A 186 2.97 3.46 7.87
CA LEU A 186 3.68 2.60 8.80
C LEU A 186 4.93 3.30 9.33
N CYS A 187 5.30 3.03 10.58
CA CYS A 187 6.67 3.25 10.99
C CYS A 187 7.59 2.30 10.20
N VAL A 188 8.60 2.85 9.57
CA VAL A 188 9.57 2.13 8.74
C VAL A 188 10.98 2.61 9.08
N PRO A 189 12.04 1.82 8.83
CA PRO A 189 13.39 2.27 9.04
C PRO A 189 13.72 3.47 8.14
N GLU A 190 14.43 4.44 8.72
CA GLU A 190 14.87 5.66 8.04
C GLU A 190 16.41 5.73 7.97
N PRO A 191 16.99 6.48 7.01
CA PRO A 191 18.43 6.72 7.02
C PRO A 191 18.89 7.37 8.35
N PRO A 192 20.03 6.97 8.95
CA PRO A 192 21.09 6.12 8.36
C PRO A 192 20.94 4.61 8.55
N GLU A 193 19.87 4.10 9.17
CA GLU A 193 19.67 2.67 9.39
C GLU A 193 19.53 1.90 8.08
N VAL A 194 18.94 2.54 7.07
CA VAL A 194 18.82 2.03 5.70
C VAL A 194 19.45 3.01 4.71
N THR A 195 19.88 2.51 3.57
CA THR A 195 20.50 3.34 2.51
C THR A 195 19.46 3.93 1.55
N GLU A 196 18.28 3.31 1.47
CA GLU A 196 17.19 3.73 0.60
C GLU A 196 16.00 4.20 1.45
N ILE A 197 15.25 5.16 0.95
CA ILE A 197 14.03 5.61 1.61
C ILE A 197 12.98 4.51 1.44
N VAL A 198 12.49 3.98 2.56
CA VAL A 198 11.38 3.02 2.59
C VAL A 198 10.09 3.81 2.70
N ASP A 199 9.15 3.51 1.81
CA ASP A 199 7.82 4.12 1.86
C ASP A 199 6.87 3.25 2.68
N GLY A 200 6.40 3.80 3.80
CA GLY A 200 5.42 3.16 4.68
C GLY A 200 3.96 3.45 4.35
N SER A 201 3.70 4.26 3.32
CA SER A 201 2.34 4.70 3.01
C SER A 201 1.51 3.61 2.35
N CYS A 202 0.28 3.45 2.81
CA CYS A 202 -0.69 2.50 2.28
C CYS A 202 -2.06 3.16 2.10
N LEU A 203 -2.80 2.72 1.08
CA LEU A 203 -4.16 3.17 0.84
C LEU A 203 -5.06 1.98 0.46
N VAL A 204 -6.10 1.78 1.22
CA VAL A 204 -7.03 0.66 1.02
C VAL A 204 -8.43 1.18 0.76
N ARG A 205 -9.07 0.69 -0.29
CA ARG A 205 -10.46 0.96 -0.56
C ARG A 205 -11.35 0.06 0.29
N ILE A 206 -12.09 0.66 1.22
CA ILE A 206 -13.01 -0.06 2.12
C ILE A 206 -14.40 -0.15 1.52
N LYS A 207 -15.03 0.98 1.21
CA LYS A 207 -16.37 1.00 0.61
C LYS A 207 -16.34 0.66 -0.88
N PRO A 208 -17.37 -0.02 -1.39
CA PRO A 208 -17.55 -0.15 -2.84
C PRO A 208 -17.64 1.22 -3.50
N MET A 209 -17.15 1.33 -4.72
CA MET A 209 -17.29 2.54 -5.51
C MET A 209 -18.75 2.85 -5.79
N THR A 210 -19.12 4.13 -5.75
CA THR A 210 -20.39 4.60 -6.29
C THR A 210 -20.41 4.44 -7.81
N LYS A 211 -21.57 4.63 -8.42
CA LYS A 211 -21.69 4.58 -9.88
C LYS A 211 -20.82 5.65 -10.55
N GLU A 212 -20.83 6.85 -10.00
CA GLU A 212 -20.03 7.99 -10.50
C GLU A 212 -18.53 7.73 -10.39
N GLN A 213 -18.07 7.19 -9.26
CA GLN A 213 -16.69 6.81 -9.05
C GLN A 213 -16.24 5.74 -10.05
N ARG A 214 -17.10 4.74 -10.30
CA ARG A 214 -16.81 3.67 -11.27
C ARG A 214 -16.71 4.21 -12.69
N GLU A 215 -17.67 5.03 -13.12
CA GLU A 215 -17.67 5.67 -14.44
C GLU A 215 -16.41 6.55 -14.64
N MET A 216 -15.99 7.25 -13.59
CA MET A 216 -14.75 8.02 -13.61
C MET A 216 -13.53 7.11 -13.76
N SER A 217 -13.47 6.06 -12.95
CA SER A 217 -12.41 5.05 -13.03
C SER A 217 -12.30 4.43 -14.42
N GLU A 218 -13.41 4.03 -15.00
CA GLU A 218 -13.45 3.48 -16.36
C GLU A 218 -12.93 4.49 -17.41
N LYS A 219 -13.32 5.75 -17.29
CA LYS A 219 -12.81 6.83 -18.15
C LYS A 219 -11.30 6.99 -18.02
N CYS A 220 -10.78 7.01 -16.79
CA CYS A 220 -9.35 7.11 -16.55
C CYS A 220 -8.57 5.89 -17.09
N VAL A 221 -9.11 4.67 -16.89
CA VAL A 221 -8.49 3.44 -17.44
C VAL A 221 -8.39 3.49 -18.96
N GLN A 222 -9.42 3.98 -19.64
CA GLN A 222 -9.40 4.11 -21.10
C GLN A 222 -8.32 5.09 -21.56
N GLY A 223 -8.06 6.16 -20.79
CA GLY A 223 -7.08 7.18 -21.14
C GLY A 223 -5.66 6.89 -20.64
N LEU A 224 -5.51 6.33 -19.45
CA LEU A 224 -4.25 6.28 -18.70
C LEU A 224 -3.74 4.86 -18.41
N GLY A 225 -4.54 3.84 -18.72
CA GLY A 225 -4.26 2.50 -18.25
C GLY A 225 -4.47 2.32 -16.75
N TYR A 226 -4.32 1.08 -16.26
CA TYR A 226 -4.67 0.74 -14.87
C TYR A 226 -3.81 1.45 -13.81
N GLN A 227 -2.52 1.57 -14.03
CA GLN A 227 -1.61 2.16 -13.03
C GLN A 227 -1.82 3.66 -12.88
N GLY A 228 -1.84 4.39 -14.00
CA GLY A 228 -2.10 5.83 -13.97
C GLY A 228 -3.48 6.17 -13.40
N ASN A 229 -4.48 5.34 -13.70
CA ASN A 229 -5.81 5.50 -13.15
C ASN A 229 -5.87 5.32 -11.63
N ASN A 230 -5.21 4.30 -11.06
CA ASN A 230 -5.20 4.09 -9.61
C ASN A 230 -4.70 5.32 -8.87
N LEU A 231 -3.59 5.89 -9.33
CA LEU A 231 -3.03 7.09 -8.73
C LEU A 231 -4.00 8.27 -8.79
N LEU A 232 -4.55 8.56 -9.97
CA LEU A 232 -5.38 9.74 -10.19
C LEU A 232 -6.73 9.65 -9.50
N CYS A 233 -7.41 8.52 -9.67
CA CYS A 233 -8.74 8.36 -9.08
C CYS A 233 -8.69 8.26 -7.56
N SER A 234 -7.64 7.68 -6.98
CA SER A 234 -7.52 7.63 -5.53
C SER A 234 -7.27 9.01 -4.92
N ASN A 235 -6.41 9.83 -5.52
CA ASN A 235 -6.18 11.20 -5.05
C ASN A 235 -7.48 12.02 -5.10
N TRP A 236 -8.20 11.97 -6.22
CA TRP A 236 -9.49 12.65 -6.35
C TRP A 236 -10.52 12.15 -5.33
N ASP A 237 -10.61 10.85 -5.15
CA ASP A 237 -11.60 10.24 -4.27
C ASP A 237 -11.23 10.38 -2.78
N THR A 238 -9.96 10.58 -2.45
CA THR A 238 -9.50 10.81 -1.06
C THR A 238 -9.47 12.29 -0.66
N ASP A 239 -9.84 13.21 -1.54
CA ASP A 239 -9.72 14.67 -1.33
C ASP A 239 -8.27 15.16 -1.11
N HIS A 240 -7.30 14.46 -1.68
CA HIS A 240 -5.88 14.83 -1.64
C HIS A 240 -5.42 15.54 -2.91
N MET A 241 -6.29 16.36 -3.48
CA MET A 241 -6.02 17.09 -4.73
C MET A 241 -4.83 18.04 -4.60
N GLU A 242 -4.59 18.57 -3.40
CA GLU A 242 -3.46 19.43 -3.07
C GLU A 242 -2.10 18.73 -3.18
N LYS A 243 -2.10 17.41 -3.15
CA LYS A 243 -0.89 16.58 -3.28
C LYS A 243 -0.60 16.17 -4.73
N LEU A 244 -1.48 16.51 -5.68
CA LEU A 244 -1.23 16.23 -7.08
C LEU A 244 -0.15 17.15 -7.63
N ASP A 245 0.90 16.59 -8.20
CA ASP A 245 1.83 17.33 -9.03
C ASP A 245 1.21 17.56 -10.42
N TYR A 246 0.51 18.68 -10.56
CA TYR A 246 -0.16 19.01 -11.82
C TYR A 246 0.82 19.22 -12.98
N ASN A 247 2.06 19.62 -12.70
CA ASN A 247 3.07 19.80 -13.75
C ASN A 247 3.54 18.43 -14.27
N GLY A 248 3.94 17.55 -13.37
CA GLY A 248 4.29 16.18 -13.74
C GLY A 248 3.13 15.44 -14.40
N MET A 249 1.91 15.70 -13.92
CA MET A 249 0.71 15.14 -14.53
C MET A 249 0.50 15.63 -15.95
N TYR A 250 0.70 16.91 -16.20
CA TYR A 250 0.63 17.47 -17.55
C TYR A 250 1.64 16.80 -18.48
N GLU A 251 2.88 16.64 -18.05
CA GLU A 251 3.93 15.97 -18.84
C GLU A 251 3.54 14.54 -19.20
N TYR A 252 3.07 13.77 -18.21
CA TYR A 252 2.61 12.41 -18.41
C TYR A 252 1.45 12.33 -19.41
N LEU A 253 0.41 13.14 -19.23
CA LEU A 253 -0.75 13.20 -20.11
C LEU A 253 -0.39 13.68 -21.52
N PHE A 254 0.57 14.61 -21.61
CA PHE A 254 1.10 15.11 -22.89
C PHE A 254 1.81 13.96 -23.65
N ALA A 255 2.70 13.24 -22.98
CA ALA A 255 3.41 12.12 -23.59
C ALA A 255 2.46 11.02 -24.07
N MET A 256 1.45 10.70 -23.27
CA MET A 256 0.42 9.75 -23.66
C MET A 256 -0.40 10.18 -24.86
N LYS A 257 -0.90 11.42 -24.84
CA LYS A 257 -1.79 11.92 -25.88
C LYS A 257 -1.10 12.12 -27.21
N TYR A 258 0.13 12.63 -27.19
CA TYR A 258 0.85 13.04 -28.39
C TYR A 258 1.94 12.06 -28.82
N HIS A 259 2.16 10.99 -28.06
CA HIS A 259 3.20 9.98 -28.31
C HIS A 259 4.61 10.59 -28.47
N LYS A 260 4.88 11.65 -27.71
CA LYS A 260 6.19 12.30 -27.67
C LYS A 260 6.44 12.87 -26.29
N ALA A 261 7.72 12.94 -25.87
CA ALA A 261 8.08 13.60 -24.62
C ALA A 261 7.66 15.07 -24.63
N PHE A 262 7.26 15.57 -23.46
CA PHE A 262 7.06 17.00 -23.26
C PHE A 262 8.42 17.67 -23.16
N ASP A 263 8.59 18.79 -23.87
CA ASP A 263 9.78 19.61 -23.76
C ASP A 263 9.42 21.01 -23.21
N ALA A 264 9.93 21.31 -22.03
CA ALA A 264 9.70 22.60 -21.38
C ALA A 264 10.36 23.78 -22.17
N GLU A 265 11.38 23.49 -22.99
CA GLU A 265 12.04 24.51 -23.82
C GLU A 265 11.11 25.02 -24.94
N ASP A 266 10.11 24.25 -25.34
CA ASP A 266 9.04 24.70 -26.25
C ASP A 266 8.15 25.81 -25.61
N TYR A 267 8.24 25.98 -24.27
CA TYR A 267 7.39 26.90 -23.50
C TYR A 267 8.21 27.82 -22.57
N PRO A 268 9.09 28.66 -23.09
CA PRO A 268 9.99 29.50 -22.29
C PRO A 268 9.25 30.49 -21.37
N ASN A 269 8.02 30.84 -21.70
CA ASN A 269 7.16 31.72 -20.91
C ASN A 269 6.04 31.00 -20.17
N GLY A 270 6.18 29.68 -19.97
CA GLY A 270 5.14 28.86 -19.38
C GLY A 270 4.13 28.30 -20.39
N ILE A 271 3.36 27.33 -19.95
CA ILE A 271 2.36 26.65 -20.79
C ILE A 271 1.08 27.49 -20.79
N PRO A 272 0.51 27.84 -21.97
CA PRO A 272 -0.73 28.59 -22.04
C PRO A 272 -1.86 27.94 -21.23
N LYS A 273 -2.59 28.76 -20.47
CA LYS A 273 -3.65 28.36 -19.55
C LYS A 273 -4.60 27.32 -20.15
N GLU A 274 -5.21 27.66 -21.28
CA GLU A 274 -6.18 26.77 -21.92
C GLU A 274 -5.58 25.42 -22.31
N LYS A 275 -4.32 25.41 -22.74
CA LYS A 275 -3.65 24.19 -23.14
C LYS A 275 -3.38 23.27 -21.95
N PHE A 276 -2.95 23.85 -20.83
CA PHE A 276 -2.68 23.14 -19.60
C PHE A 276 -3.97 22.59 -18.98
N GLU A 277 -4.94 23.48 -18.72
CA GLU A 277 -6.21 23.13 -18.09
C GLU A 277 -7.00 22.11 -18.91
N ASN A 278 -7.12 22.31 -20.23
CA ASN A 278 -7.87 21.40 -21.08
C ASN A 278 -7.29 19.98 -21.13
N LEU A 279 -5.95 19.88 -21.18
CA LEU A 279 -5.32 18.55 -21.18
C LEU A 279 -5.58 17.82 -19.87
N ILE A 280 -5.42 18.50 -18.73
CA ILE A 280 -5.66 17.88 -17.41
C ILE A 280 -7.14 17.52 -17.24
N MET A 281 -8.06 18.44 -17.51
CA MET A 281 -9.51 18.21 -17.34
C MET A 281 -10.08 17.17 -18.33
N GLU A 282 -9.39 16.88 -19.41
CA GLU A 282 -9.80 15.80 -20.33
C GLU A 282 -9.72 14.42 -19.64
N TYR A 283 -8.75 14.25 -18.74
CA TYR A 283 -8.47 12.98 -18.09
C TYR A 283 -8.84 12.95 -16.60
N LEU A 284 -8.84 14.10 -15.94
CA LEU A 284 -9.10 14.23 -14.52
C LEU A 284 -10.44 14.90 -14.23
N PRO A 285 -11.12 14.51 -13.15
CA PRO A 285 -12.38 15.13 -12.69
C PRO A 285 -12.09 16.40 -11.86
N VAL A 286 -11.24 17.28 -12.35
CA VAL A 286 -10.84 18.52 -11.67
C VAL A 286 -11.41 19.73 -12.38
N THR A 287 -11.58 20.83 -11.65
CA THR A 287 -11.97 22.14 -12.21
C THR A 287 -10.73 22.99 -12.49
N ALA A 288 -10.89 23.97 -13.37
CA ALA A 288 -9.83 24.93 -13.64
C ALA A 288 -9.42 25.74 -12.38
N GLU A 289 -10.35 25.96 -11.44
CA GLU A 289 -10.07 26.62 -10.18
C GLU A 289 -9.15 25.76 -9.31
N GLN A 290 -9.43 24.45 -9.20
CA GLN A 290 -8.58 23.52 -8.45
C GLN A 290 -7.17 23.43 -9.06
N ILE A 291 -7.06 23.37 -10.38
CA ILE A 291 -5.74 23.36 -11.03
C ILE A 291 -4.97 24.63 -10.69
N ARG A 292 -5.61 25.80 -10.75
CA ARG A 292 -4.98 27.09 -10.43
C ARG A 292 -4.61 27.24 -8.97
N GLU A 293 -5.36 26.64 -8.08
CA GLU A 293 -5.07 26.65 -6.64
C GLU A 293 -3.79 25.85 -6.29
N TYR A 294 -3.57 24.72 -6.97
CA TYR A 294 -2.49 23.79 -6.63
C TYR A 294 -1.32 23.76 -7.61
N ALA A 295 -1.44 24.37 -8.79
CA ALA A 295 -0.34 24.54 -9.73
C ALA A 295 0.21 25.98 -9.69
N VAL A 296 1.45 26.14 -10.12
CA VAL A 296 2.05 27.48 -10.18
C VAL A 296 1.52 28.23 -11.41
N PHE A 297 0.53 29.06 -11.18
CA PHE A 297 -0.14 29.84 -12.21
C PHE A 297 0.31 31.31 -12.23
N ASP A 298 0.67 31.80 -13.38
CA ASP A 298 1.00 33.21 -13.63
C ASP A 298 -0.24 33.93 -14.17
N GLU A 299 -0.86 34.73 -13.32
CA GLU A 299 -2.08 35.46 -13.68
C GLU A 299 -1.84 36.58 -14.71
N GLU A 300 -0.65 37.20 -14.73
CA GLU A 300 -0.32 38.27 -15.64
C GLU A 300 -0.17 37.76 -17.08
N ASN A 301 0.56 36.67 -17.25
CA ASN A 301 0.81 36.06 -18.55
C ASN A 301 -0.20 34.99 -18.95
N GLN A 302 -1.13 34.60 -18.05
CA GLN A 302 -2.11 33.53 -18.28
C GLN A 302 -1.45 32.20 -18.67
N THR A 303 -0.37 31.84 -17.96
CA THR A 303 0.41 30.63 -18.19
C THR A 303 0.64 29.86 -16.90
N TYR A 304 0.90 28.56 -17.04
CA TYR A 304 1.40 27.71 -15.94
C TYR A 304 2.91 27.62 -16.05
N TYR A 305 3.57 27.95 -14.95
CA TYR A 305 5.02 27.93 -14.90
C TYR A 305 5.51 26.49 -14.76
N TRP A 306 6.40 26.10 -15.66
CA TRP A 306 7.09 24.83 -15.57
C TRP A 306 8.37 24.99 -14.74
N ALA A 307 8.30 24.67 -13.45
CA ALA A 307 9.51 24.52 -12.67
C ALA A 307 10.07 23.11 -12.95
N ARG A 308 11.26 23.01 -13.49
CA ARG A 308 12.04 21.79 -13.51
C ARG A 308 12.42 21.47 -12.06
N LEU A 309 11.52 20.89 -11.31
CA LEU A 309 11.86 20.21 -10.08
C LEU A 309 12.60 18.96 -10.51
N GLY A 310 13.89 18.91 -10.21
CA GLY A 310 14.73 17.77 -10.52
C GLY A 310 14.11 16.51 -9.96
N CYS A 311 14.12 15.44 -10.78
CA CYS A 311 13.63 14.10 -10.51
C CYS A 311 12.17 14.05 -10.08
N PHE A 312 11.36 13.48 -10.93
CA PHE A 312 10.01 13.08 -10.60
C PHE A 312 10.03 12.09 -9.45
N ASN A 313 10.05 12.59 -8.24
CA ASN A 313 9.52 11.82 -7.14
C ASN A 313 8.00 11.94 -7.26
N TYR A 314 7.41 11.08 -8.06
CA TYR A 314 6.02 10.74 -7.89
C TYR A 314 5.87 9.93 -6.59
N ALA A 315 6.06 10.61 -5.50
CA ALA A 315 5.44 10.21 -4.29
C ALA A 315 4.33 11.21 -4.07
N PRO A 316 3.11 10.82 -4.24
CA PRO A 316 2.38 10.32 -3.14
C PRO A 316 2.30 8.82 -3.31
N THR A 317 3.17 8.20 -2.69
CA THR A 317 3.23 6.81 -2.41
C THR A 317 2.10 6.44 -1.48
N PHE A 318 0.88 6.52 -1.99
CA PHE A 318 -0.29 5.94 -1.37
C PHE A 318 -0.54 4.51 -1.87
N PHE A 319 0.39 3.99 -2.66
CA PHE A 319 0.38 2.60 -3.11
C PHE A 319 1.83 2.19 -3.19
N GLY A 320 2.21 1.10 -2.59
CA GLY A 320 3.48 0.44 -2.82
C GLY A 320 3.65 -0.08 -4.26
N THR A 321 3.08 0.66 -5.21
CA THR A 321 3.32 0.55 -6.62
C THR A 321 4.01 1.85 -7.00
N SER A 322 5.34 1.80 -7.10
CA SER A 322 6.04 2.71 -7.96
C SER A 322 5.21 2.89 -9.22
N LEU A 323 4.87 4.14 -9.58
CA LEU A 323 4.54 4.43 -10.96
C LEU A 323 5.60 3.72 -11.80
N PRO A 324 5.22 3.14 -12.97
CA PRO A 324 6.24 2.67 -13.87
C PRO A 324 7.24 3.81 -13.94
N GLU A 325 8.51 3.50 -13.62
CA GLU A 325 9.59 4.44 -13.90
C GLU A 325 9.21 5.09 -15.20
N VAL A 326 8.98 6.40 -15.19
CA VAL A 326 8.89 7.14 -16.43
C VAL A 326 10.24 6.86 -17.03
N VAL A 327 10.28 5.88 -17.89
CA VAL A 327 11.47 5.48 -18.62
C VAL A 327 12.02 6.79 -19.09
N ASP A 328 13.21 7.11 -18.64
CA ASP A 328 13.89 8.34 -19.01
C ASP A 328 13.86 8.38 -20.54
N ILE A 329 12.90 9.14 -21.10
CA ILE A 329 12.75 9.30 -22.53
C ILE A 329 13.82 10.32 -22.96
N LYS A 330 15.02 10.04 -22.48
CA LYS A 330 16.24 10.62 -22.97
C LYS A 330 16.99 9.52 -23.71
N GLU A 331 16.50 9.19 -24.89
CA GLU A 331 17.31 8.81 -26.05
C GLU A 331 16.52 9.09 -27.33
#